data_0538fb9e012fe5331cd8df88b6c7b08e
#
_entry.id   0538fb9e012fe5331cd8df88b6c7b08e
#
_cell.length_a   1.000
_cell.length_b   1.000
_cell.length_c   1.000
_cell.angle_alpha   90.00
_cell.angle_beta   90.00
_cell.angle_gamma   90.00
#
_symmetry.space_group_name_H-M   'P 1'
#
loop_
_entity.id
_entity.type
_entity.pdbx_description
1 polymer ?
#
loop_
_entity_poly.entity_id
_entity_poly.type
_entity_poly.pdbx_seq_one_letter_code
_entity_poly.pdbx_strand_id
1 'polypeptide(L)'
;MPAARSAARSSSARGRRRRRPPRRLGPGMLAALVTAVAVLGGTAAVLTRSLDAPDGGPTAQARIAPPTEQAPSPAGPTPTPTPTDTPSEPPAPPSPPAPTTPDPGPAKGAGTFSIAAATAQPVGRGTVRRYRVEVEDGIGIDAASAAAQIHGFLGDKRGWTNDRKNGFQLVAGGGYDFTVKIASPATVDRICGASGLDTHGEVNCNVGNQVLVNSKRWNTGSPQFSGPLDEYRALIINHEVGHRIGHGHETCPGPGKPAPAMMQQIYGLKGCEPNAWPYSENGTYLSGPSVP
;
A
#
# COMPACT_ATOMS: atom_id res chain seq x y z
N MET A 1 58.50 -59.91 -17.72
CA MET A 1 59.80 -59.21 -17.69
C MET A 1 59.61 -57.74 -17.84
N PRO A 2 60.49 -56.97 -17.26
CA PRO A 2 60.00 -55.80 -16.53
C PRO A 2 60.31 -54.45 -17.19
N ALA A 3 59.58 -53.46 -16.75
CA ALA A 3 60.01 -52.17 -16.25
C ALA A 3 60.46 -51.10 -17.26
N ALA A 4 60.03 -49.91 -17.07
CA ALA A 4 60.90 -48.86 -16.51
C ALA A 4 60.08 -47.63 -16.14
N ARG A 5 60.27 -47.22 -14.92
CA ARG A 5 59.80 -45.96 -14.33
C ARG A 5 60.55 -44.76 -14.93
N SER A 6 59.87 -43.69 -15.28
CA SER A 6 60.55 -42.41 -15.37
C SER A 6 59.77 -41.39 -14.54
N ALA A 7 60.39 -40.91 -13.48
CA ALA A 7 59.92 -39.89 -12.58
C ALA A 7 60.27 -38.52 -13.14
N ALA A 8 59.29 -37.70 -13.46
CA ALA A 8 59.49 -36.29 -13.74
C ALA A 8 59.26 -35.48 -12.47
N ARG A 9 60.27 -34.79 -11.99
CA ARG A 9 60.31 -33.86 -10.87
C ARG A 9 59.61 -32.53 -11.30
N SER A 10 58.53 -32.19 -10.68
CA SER A 10 57.91 -30.86 -10.82
C SER A 10 58.50 -29.94 -9.74
N SER A 11 59.25 -28.94 -10.18
CA SER A 11 59.76 -27.85 -9.34
C SER A 11 58.69 -26.82 -9.04
N SER A 12 58.32 -26.69 -7.77
CA SER A 12 57.40 -25.67 -7.26
C SER A 12 58.11 -24.33 -7.17
N ALA A 13 57.74 -23.37 -8.03
CA ALA A 13 58.12 -21.99 -7.90
C ALA A 13 57.21 -21.30 -6.89
N ARG A 14 57.71 -21.01 -5.70
CA ARG A 14 57.04 -20.17 -4.68
C ARG A 14 57.05 -18.72 -5.12
N GLY A 15 55.88 -18.23 -5.64
CA GLY A 15 55.63 -16.82 -5.90
C GLY A 15 55.50 -16.06 -4.58
N ARG A 16 56.47 -15.22 -4.24
CA ARG A 16 56.40 -14.27 -3.13
C ARG A 16 55.30 -13.22 -3.42
N ARG A 17 54.16 -13.31 -2.75
CA ARG A 17 53.16 -12.23 -2.70
C ARG A 17 53.76 -11.03 -1.95
N ARG A 18 54.11 -9.97 -2.66
CA ARG A 18 54.42 -8.65 -2.07
C ARG A 18 53.17 -8.12 -1.40
N ARG A 19 53.19 -8.01 -0.07
CA ARG A 19 52.20 -7.31 0.72
C ARG A 19 52.35 -5.80 0.44
N ARG A 20 51.28 -5.16 -0.07
CA ARG A 20 51.21 -3.71 -0.15
C ARG A 20 50.95 -3.16 1.27
N PRO A 21 51.68 -2.07 1.67
CA PRO A 21 51.44 -1.47 2.98
C PRO A 21 50.09 -0.71 3.01
N PRO A 22 49.45 -0.60 4.19
CA PRO A 22 48.20 0.17 4.32
C PRO A 22 48.46 1.65 4.13
N ARG A 23 47.67 2.30 3.29
CA ARG A 23 47.66 3.76 3.16
C ARG A 23 47.13 4.38 4.46
N ARG A 24 47.99 5.10 5.14
CA ARG A 24 47.62 5.98 6.26
C ARG A 24 46.81 7.13 5.72
N LEU A 25 45.53 7.24 6.14
CA LEU A 25 44.72 8.44 5.95
C LEU A 25 45.25 9.52 6.93
N GLY A 26 45.70 10.63 6.37
CA GLY A 26 46.05 11.80 7.15
C GLY A 26 44.79 12.52 7.69
N PRO A 27 44.91 13.28 8.79
CA PRO A 27 43.79 14.03 9.36
C PRO A 27 43.46 15.23 8.46
N GLY A 28 42.42 15.11 7.63
CA GLY A 28 41.84 16.21 6.90
C GLY A 28 40.86 16.99 7.78
N MET A 29 41.11 18.28 7.87
CA MET A 29 40.37 19.29 8.62
C MET A 29 38.86 19.19 8.46
N LEU A 30 38.16 19.02 9.60
CA LEU A 30 36.74 19.38 9.75
C LEU A 30 36.63 20.88 9.85
N ALA A 31 36.24 21.54 8.76
CA ALA A 31 35.75 22.92 8.80
C ALA A 31 34.26 22.90 9.10
N ALA A 32 33.90 23.17 10.35
CA ALA A 32 32.53 23.39 10.78
C ALA A 32 32.07 24.76 10.29
N LEU A 33 31.17 24.81 9.31
CA LEU A 33 30.43 26.03 8.91
C LEU A 33 29.17 26.11 9.79
N VAL A 34 29.25 26.94 10.85
CA VAL A 34 28.09 27.37 11.62
C VAL A 34 27.43 28.51 10.87
N THR A 35 26.32 28.26 10.21
CA THR A 35 25.44 29.33 9.69
C THR A 35 24.43 29.68 10.77
N ALA A 36 24.60 30.82 11.38
CA ALA A 36 23.63 31.46 12.26
C ALA A 36 22.45 31.98 11.40
N VAL A 37 21.26 31.40 11.62
CA VAL A 37 20.01 31.97 11.09
C VAL A 37 19.48 32.96 12.12
N ALA A 38 19.54 34.23 11.80
CA ALA A 38 18.90 35.31 12.56
C ALA A 38 17.38 35.22 12.32
N VAL A 39 16.63 34.94 13.38
CA VAL A 39 15.17 35.06 13.40
C VAL A 39 14.82 36.53 13.60
N LEU A 40 14.39 37.19 12.52
CA LEU A 40 13.72 38.49 12.58
C LEU A 40 12.25 38.27 12.89
N GLY A 41 11.86 38.62 14.12
CA GLY A 41 10.47 38.67 14.55
C GLY A 41 9.72 39.80 13.83
N GLY A 42 8.76 39.41 13.01
CA GLY A 42 7.76 40.29 12.43
C GLY A 42 6.43 40.16 13.19
N THR A 43 6.10 41.13 14.04
CA THR A 43 4.78 41.27 14.65
C THR A 43 3.79 41.74 13.59
N ALA A 44 2.90 40.85 13.13
CA ALA A 44 1.75 41.26 12.30
C ALA A 44 0.59 41.66 13.23
N ALA A 45 0.26 42.92 13.22
CA ALA A 45 -0.93 43.48 13.88
C ALA A 45 -2.18 42.99 13.17
N VAL A 46 -3.06 42.30 13.92
CA VAL A 46 -4.40 41.92 13.48
C VAL A 46 -5.28 43.17 13.56
N LEU A 47 -5.63 43.75 12.42
CA LEU A 47 -6.70 44.75 12.29
C LEU A 47 -8.03 44.03 12.21
N THR A 48 -8.77 44.03 13.31
CA THR A 48 -10.20 43.69 13.32
C THR A 48 -11.00 44.87 12.72
N ARG A 49 -11.53 44.67 11.53
CA ARG A 49 -12.57 45.51 10.99
C ARG A 49 -13.91 44.93 11.38
N SER A 50 -14.57 45.57 12.33
CA SER A 50 -16.02 45.47 12.53
C SER A 50 -16.70 46.13 11.34
N LEU A 51 -17.54 45.38 10.63
CA LEU A 51 -18.50 45.94 9.68
C LEU A 51 -19.89 45.83 10.30
N ASP A 52 -20.46 46.95 10.53
CA ASP A 52 -21.83 47.16 10.97
C ASP A 52 -22.83 46.47 10.03
N ALA A 53 -23.80 45.77 10.62
CA ALA A 53 -24.98 45.27 9.93
C ALA A 53 -26.09 46.36 9.98
N PRO A 54 -26.78 46.60 8.87
CA PRO A 54 -28.02 47.40 8.95
C PRO A 54 -29.21 46.52 9.29
N ASP A 55 -30.00 47.00 10.23
CA ASP A 55 -31.31 46.54 10.60
C ASP A 55 -32.22 46.39 9.38
N GLY A 56 -32.85 45.21 9.24
CA GLY A 56 -33.95 44.94 8.34
C GLY A 56 -35.05 44.22 9.07
N GLY A 57 -36.16 44.90 9.21
CA GLY A 57 -37.32 44.57 10.02
C GLY A 57 -38.08 43.29 9.70
N PRO A 58 -39.09 42.95 10.49
CA PRO A 58 -39.69 41.62 10.56
C PRO A 58 -40.62 41.34 9.39
N THR A 59 -40.34 40.34 8.59
CA THR A 59 -41.31 39.75 7.65
C THR A 59 -42.27 38.84 8.38
N ALA A 60 -43.55 39.15 8.23
CA ALA A 60 -44.71 38.46 8.81
C ALA A 60 -44.72 36.96 8.42
N GLN A 61 -44.75 36.10 9.41
CA GLN A 61 -45.07 34.69 9.25
C GLN A 61 -46.60 34.57 8.99
N ALA A 62 -46.95 34.16 7.79
CA ALA A 62 -48.30 33.73 7.48
C ALA A 62 -48.63 32.45 8.24
N ARG A 63 -49.53 32.54 9.22
CA ARG A 63 -50.13 31.39 9.90
C ARG A 63 -51.06 30.69 8.93
N ILE A 64 -50.75 29.48 8.53
CA ILE A 64 -51.67 28.58 7.85
C ILE A 64 -52.60 28.00 8.94
N ALA A 65 -53.89 28.27 8.85
CA ALA A 65 -54.88 27.68 9.72
C ALA A 65 -55.07 26.18 9.42
N PRO A 66 -55.31 25.32 10.42
CA PRO A 66 -55.57 23.91 10.20
C PRO A 66 -56.93 23.71 9.51
N PRO A 67 -57.07 22.69 8.63
CA PRO A 67 -58.36 22.39 8.02
C PRO A 67 -59.36 21.87 9.05
N THR A 68 -60.55 22.37 8.99
CA THR A 68 -61.73 22.00 9.82
C THR A 68 -62.07 20.53 9.54
N GLU A 69 -62.05 19.73 10.59
CA GLU A 69 -62.46 18.32 10.59
C GLU A 69 -63.99 18.25 10.45
N GLN A 70 -64.46 17.71 9.33
CA GLN A 70 -65.89 17.49 9.06
C GLN A 70 -66.25 16.10 9.60
N ALA A 71 -67.20 16.07 10.57
CA ALA A 71 -67.66 14.84 11.19
C ALA A 71 -68.35 13.90 10.16
N PRO A 72 -68.09 12.59 10.21
CA PRO A 72 -68.68 11.64 9.29
C PRO A 72 -70.13 11.33 9.66
N SER A 73 -71.04 11.35 8.66
CA SER A 73 -72.42 10.87 8.72
C SER A 73 -72.47 9.35 9.00
N PRO A 74 -73.46 8.82 9.71
CA PRO A 74 -73.56 7.45 10.07
C PRO A 74 -73.80 6.55 8.84
N ALA A 75 -72.92 5.62 8.64
CA ALA A 75 -73.00 4.60 7.58
C ALA A 75 -74.03 3.49 7.94
N GLY A 76 -74.85 3.15 6.97
CA GLY A 76 -75.74 2.02 7.01
C GLY A 76 -75.07 0.65 7.09
N PRO A 77 -75.76 -0.47 7.36
CA PRO A 77 -75.17 -1.78 7.62
C PRO A 77 -74.48 -2.33 6.40
N THR A 78 -73.21 -2.61 6.60
CA THR A 78 -72.34 -3.25 5.62
C THR A 78 -72.66 -4.75 5.52
N PRO A 79 -72.82 -5.32 4.31
CA PRO A 79 -72.97 -6.76 4.16
C PRO A 79 -71.67 -7.47 4.55
N THR A 80 -71.83 -8.59 5.28
CA THR A 80 -70.77 -9.49 5.73
C THR A 80 -70.03 -10.08 4.49
N PRO A 81 -68.70 -9.91 4.36
CA PRO A 81 -67.99 -10.54 3.26
C PRO A 81 -67.89 -12.04 3.47
N THR A 82 -68.24 -12.80 2.42
CA THR A 82 -67.94 -14.22 2.28
C THR A 82 -66.43 -14.43 2.31
N PRO A 83 -65.90 -15.43 3.04
CA PRO A 83 -64.46 -15.73 3.00
C PRO A 83 -64.06 -16.15 1.58
N THR A 84 -63.30 -15.35 0.91
CA THR A 84 -62.63 -15.68 -0.34
C THR A 84 -61.31 -16.36 0.04
N ASP A 85 -61.14 -17.63 -0.37
CA ASP A 85 -59.90 -18.36 -0.23
C ASP A 85 -58.77 -17.54 -0.94
N THR A 86 -57.92 -16.94 -0.12
CA THR A 86 -56.70 -16.28 -0.62
C THR A 86 -55.71 -17.37 -1.09
N PRO A 87 -55.28 -17.36 -2.36
CA PRO A 87 -54.22 -18.30 -2.80
C PRO A 87 -52.98 -18.09 -1.93
N SER A 88 -52.47 -19.16 -1.35
CA SER A 88 -51.22 -19.17 -0.57
C SER A 88 -50.08 -18.68 -1.51
N GLU A 89 -49.51 -17.52 -1.16
CA GLU A 89 -48.35 -16.99 -1.85
C GLU A 89 -47.18 -18.00 -1.80
N PRO A 90 -46.47 -18.28 -2.93
CA PRO A 90 -45.32 -19.18 -2.88
C PRO A 90 -44.25 -18.66 -1.93
N PRO A 91 -43.55 -19.53 -1.19
CA PRO A 91 -42.48 -19.06 -0.28
C PRO A 91 -41.46 -18.23 -1.01
N ALA A 92 -41.13 -17.06 -0.48
CA ALA A 92 -40.11 -16.17 -1.03
C ALA A 92 -38.77 -16.93 -1.17
N PRO A 93 -38.03 -16.71 -2.27
CA PRO A 93 -36.71 -17.31 -2.42
C PRO A 93 -35.80 -16.92 -1.25
N PRO A 94 -34.89 -17.84 -0.82
CA PRO A 94 -33.99 -17.55 0.31
C PRO A 94 -33.17 -16.30 0.01
N SER A 95 -33.12 -15.38 0.97
CA SER A 95 -32.31 -14.17 0.88
C SER A 95 -30.83 -14.56 0.62
N PRO A 96 -30.13 -13.83 -0.25
CA PRO A 96 -28.69 -14.03 -0.44
C PRO A 96 -27.97 -13.95 0.91
N PRO A 97 -26.95 -14.77 1.15
CA PRO A 97 -26.13 -14.65 2.37
C PRO A 97 -25.57 -13.24 2.50
N ALA A 98 -25.62 -12.69 3.71
CA ALA A 98 -25.05 -11.38 3.97
C ALA A 98 -23.56 -11.35 3.60
N PRO A 99 -23.04 -10.25 3.03
CA PRO A 99 -21.62 -10.16 2.70
C PRO A 99 -20.78 -10.34 3.98
N THR A 100 -19.92 -11.34 3.98
CA THR A 100 -19.00 -11.59 5.08
C THR A 100 -17.89 -10.53 5.03
N THR A 101 -17.71 -9.79 6.13
CA THR A 101 -16.56 -8.88 6.27
C THR A 101 -15.27 -9.72 6.23
N PRO A 102 -14.29 -9.38 5.38
CA PRO A 102 -13.02 -10.10 5.34
C PRO A 102 -12.33 -10.10 6.71
N ASP A 103 -11.77 -11.25 7.11
CA ASP A 103 -11.02 -11.40 8.36
C ASP A 103 -9.69 -10.64 8.25
N PRO A 104 -9.41 -9.64 9.13
CA PRO A 104 -8.14 -8.92 9.14
C PRO A 104 -6.93 -9.79 9.53
N GLY A 105 -7.17 -10.96 10.11
CA GLY A 105 -6.15 -11.78 10.73
C GLY A 105 -5.69 -11.24 12.09
N PRO A 106 -4.70 -11.88 12.73
CA PRO A 106 -4.23 -11.49 14.04
C PRO A 106 -3.49 -10.14 14.04
N ALA A 107 -3.77 -9.30 15.05
CA ALA A 107 -3.07 -8.03 15.24
C ALA A 107 -1.59 -8.21 15.59
N LYS A 108 -1.19 -9.40 16.11
CA LYS A 108 0.18 -9.75 16.46
C LYS A 108 0.47 -11.19 16.06
N GLY A 109 1.54 -11.39 15.30
CA GLY A 109 2.08 -12.71 14.92
C GLY A 109 3.22 -13.16 15.83
N ALA A 110 3.96 -14.18 15.41
CA ALA A 110 5.05 -14.77 16.18
C ALA A 110 6.34 -13.92 16.21
N GLY A 111 6.50 -12.98 15.27
CA GLY A 111 7.74 -12.20 15.11
C GLY A 111 8.86 -12.96 14.37
N THR A 112 8.66 -14.23 14.06
CA THR A 112 9.52 -15.05 13.18
C THR A 112 8.92 -15.15 11.79
N PHE A 113 9.74 -15.51 10.78
CA PHE A 113 9.31 -15.45 9.38
C PHE A 113 9.67 -16.72 8.64
N SER A 114 8.72 -17.25 7.91
CA SER A 114 8.91 -18.29 6.92
C SER A 114 9.20 -17.67 5.56
N ILE A 115 10.28 -18.16 4.90
CA ILE A 115 10.63 -17.75 3.55
C ILE A 115 9.82 -18.56 2.55
N ALA A 116 9.22 -17.91 1.56
CA ALA A 116 8.56 -18.62 0.47
C ALA A 116 9.56 -19.48 -0.30
N ALA A 117 9.33 -20.79 -0.34
CA ALA A 117 10.16 -21.74 -1.08
C ALA A 117 9.88 -21.66 -2.59
N ALA A 118 9.93 -20.46 -3.17
CA ALA A 118 9.59 -20.17 -4.55
C ALA A 118 10.70 -19.41 -5.25
N THR A 119 11.01 -19.83 -6.46
CA THR A 119 11.94 -19.14 -7.37
C THR A 119 11.26 -19.03 -8.72
N ALA A 120 11.35 -17.87 -9.35
CA ALA A 120 10.74 -17.61 -10.65
C ALA A 120 11.75 -17.01 -11.63
N GLN A 121 11.45 -17.10 -12.92
CA GLN A 121 12.24 -16.44 -13.95
C GLN A 121 12.18 -14.91 -13.78
N PRO A 122 13.24 -14.19 -14.14
CA PRO A 122 13.21 -12.75 -14.11
C PRO A 122 12.08 -12.19 -14.98
N VAL A 123 11.39 -11.15 -14.49
CA VAL A 123 10.42 -10.36 -15.24
C VAL A 123 10.98 -8.95 -15.49
N GLY A 124 10.57 -8.34 -16.60
CA GLY A 124 11.05 -7.04 -17.01
C GLY A 124 12.41 -7.09 -17.71
N ARG A 125 12.98 -5.89 -17.93
CA ARG A 125 14.27 -5.69 -18.62
C ARG A 125 15.10 -4.68 -17.83
N GLY A 126 16.38 -4.53 -18.18
CA GLY A 126 17.28 -3.61 -17.47
C GLY A 126 17.85 -4.20 -16.18
N THR A 127 17.96 -3.40 -15.12
CA THR A 127 18.53 -3.87 -13.84
C THR A 127 17.59 -4.82 -13.13
N VAL A 128 17.95 -6.12 -13.13
CA VAL A 128 17.18 -7.15 -12.41
C VAL A 128 17.54 -7.11 -10.93
N ARG A 129 16.54 -6.81 -10.08
CA ARG A 129 16.67 -6.89 -8.61
C ARG A 129 16.11 -8.21 -8.13
N ARG A 130 16.92 -8.94 -7.40
CA ARG A 130 16.53 -10.22 -6.78
C ARG A 130 15.81 -9.92 -5.47
N TYR A 131 14.65 -10.50 -5.27
CA TYR A 131 13.91 -10.35 -4.03
C TYR A 131 13.41 -11.70 -3.52
N ARG A 132 13.17 -11.75 -2.22
CA ARG A 132 12.49 -12.89 -1.60
C ARG A 132 11.24 -12.41 -0.85
N VAL A 133 10.29 -13.31 -0.69
CA VAL A 133 9.08 -13.07 0.07
C VAL A 133 9.18 -13.83 1.39
N GLU A 134 8.88 -13.14 2.47
CA GLU A 134 8.85 -13.67 3.82
C GLU A 134 7.48 -13.37 4.45
N VAL A 135 6.87 -14.35 5.08
CA VAL A 135 5.60 -14.20 5.77
C VAL A 135 5.79 -14.49 7.24
N GLU A 136 5.27 -13.62 8.12
CA GLU A 136 5.35 -13.83 9.56
C GLU A 136 4.57 -15.08 9.95
N ASP A 137 5.15 -15.88 10.82
CA ASP A 137 4.53 -17.12 11.30
C ASP A 137 3.30 -16.81 12.16
N GLY A 138 2.25 -17.62 11.98
CA GLY A 138 1.02 -17.52 12.76
C GLY A 138 0.02 -16.45 12.29
N ILE A 139 0.21 -15.82 11.12
CA ILE A 139 -0.75 -14.82 10.59
C ILE A 139 -1.75 -15.40 9.57
N GLY A 140 -1.70 -16.70 9.27
CA GLY A 140 -2.67 -17.38 8.41
C GLY A 140 -2.52 -17.09 6.91
N ILE A 141 -1.41 -16.48 6.47
CA ILE A 141 -1.11 -16.21 5.05
C ILE A 141 -0.11 -17.24 4.54
N ASP A 142 -0.44 -17.92 3.43
CA ASP A 142 0.46 -18.87 2.80
C ASP A 142 1.57 -18.15 2.02
N ALA A 143 2.83 -18.44 2.38
CA ALA A 143 3.98 -17.74 1.84
C ALA A 143 4.18 -18.00 0.33
N ALA A 144 3.87 -19.21 -0.16
CA ALA A 144 4.03 -19.54 -1.56
C ALA A 144 2.99 -18.83 -2.43
N SER A 145 1.73 -18.80 -1.98
CA SER A 145 0.64 -18.08 -2.63
C SER A 145 0.90 -16.58 -2.66
N ALA A 146 1.37 -16.00 -1.55
CA ALA A 146 1.73 -14.59 -1.49
C ALA A 146 2.88 -14.26 -2.46
N ALA A 147 3.91 -15.10 -2.51
CA ALA A 147 5.04 -14.91 -3.42
C ALA A 147 4.62 -14.98 -4.89
N ALA A 148 3.71 -15.90 -5.25
CA ALA A 148 3.19 -16.01 -6.61
C ALA A 148 2.40 -14.76 -7.01
N GLN A 149 1.53 -14.24 -6.13
CA GLN A 149 0.79 -13.00 -6.37
C GLN A 149 1.73 -11.80 -6.54
N ILE A 150 2.69 -11.62 -5.61
CA ILE A 150 3.66 -10.52 -5.68
C ILE A 150 4.48 -10.58 -6.96
N HIS A 151 4.91 -11.79 -7.38
CA HIS A 151 5.63 -11.96 -8.64
C HIS A 151 4.77 -11.59 -9.85
N GLY A 152 3.49 -11.95 -9.84
CA GLY A 152 2.52 -11.55 -10.84
C GLY A 152 2.36 -10.03 -10.93
N PHE A 153 2.22 -9.34 -9.81
CA PHE A 153 2.12 -7.88 -9.77
C PHE A 153 3.37 -7.19 -10.32
N LEU A 154 4.56 -7.66 -9.92
CA LEU A 154 5.83 -7.09 -10.40
C LEU A 154 6.10 -7.41 -11.88
N GLY A 155 5.49 -8.47 -12.43
CA GLY A 155 5.60 -8.86 -13.83
C GLY A 155 4.52 -8.27 -14.75
N ASP A 156 3.47 -7.65 -14.19
CA ASP A 156 2.38 -7.07 -14.98
C ASP A 156 2.90 -5.97 -15.92
N LYS A 157 2.34 -5.91 -17.12
CA LYS A 157 2.69 -4.89 -18.12
C LYS A 157 2.41 -3.45 -17.69
N ARG A 158 1.54 -3.25 -16.68
CA ARG A 158 1.23 -1.97 -16.05
C ARG A 158 2.15 -1.66 -14.88
N GLY A 159 2.96 -2.63 -14.43
CA GLY A 159 3.91 -2.50 -13.33
C GLY A 159 5.18 -1.73 -13.71
N TRP A 160 6.12 -1.67 -12.77
CA TRP A 160 7.40 -0.95 -12.93
C TRP A 160 8.30 -1.49 -14.03
N THR A 161 8.07 -2.71 -14.51
CA THR A 161 8.82 -3.30 -15.63
C THR A 161 8.51 -2.64 -16.98
N ASN A 162 7.43 -1.86 -17.06
CA ASN A 162 7.05 -1.13 -18.28
C ASN A 162 8.10 -0.12 -18.72
N ASP A 163 8.84 0.48 -17.78
CA ASP A 163 9.89 1.48 -18.06
C ASP A 163 11.11 0.91 -18.78
N ARG A 164 11.21 -0.43 -18.88
CA ARG A 164 12.34 -1.19 -19.45
C ARG A 164 13.69 -0.95 -18.75
N LYS A 165 13.69 -0.29 -17.59
CA LYS A 165 14.88 -0.02 -16.76
C LYS A 165 14.91 -0.95 -15.56
N ASN A 166 13.75 -1.43 -15.12
CA ASN A 166 13.59 -2.28 -13.96
C ASN A 166 13.21 -3.70 -14.35
N GLY A 167 13.77 -4.65 -13.62
CA GLY A 167 13.41 -6.06 -13.66
C GLY A 167 13.42 -6.64 -12.24
N PHE A 168 12.69 -7.73 -12.03
CA PHE A 168 12.57 -8.36 -10.73
C PHE A 168 12.69 -9.87 -10.87
N GLN A 169 13.37 -10.52 -9.92
CA GLN A 169 13.48 -11.96 -9.84
C GLN A 169 13.16 -12.45 -8.43
N LEU A 170 12.13 -13.28 -8.31
CA LEU A 170 11.84 -13.98 -7.06
C LEU A 170 12.86 -15.08 -6.82
N VAL A 171 13.42 -15.14 -5.61
CA VAL A 171 14.38 -16.17 -5.19
C VAL A 171 14.06 -16.72 -3.81
N ALA A 172 14.13 -18.02 -3.63
CA ALA A 172 13.98 -18.67 -2.33
C ALA A 172 15.25 -18.58 -1.48
N GLY A 173 16.43 -18.44 -2.11
CA GLY A 173 17.72 -18.43 -1.42
C GLY A 173 18.82 -17.75 -2.22
N GLY A 174 20.04 -17.79 -1.69
CA GLY A 174 21.18 -17.07 -2.26
C GLY A 174 21.11 -15.56 -2.01
N GLY A 175 21.93 -14.78 -2.74
CA GLY A 175 21.94 -13.31 -2.62
C GLY A 175 20.63 -12.68 -3.12
N TYR A 176 20.20 -11.63 -2.47
CA TYR A 176 19.02 -10.84 -2.86
C TYR A 176 19.28 -9.37 -2.54
N ASP A 177 18.55 -8.49 -3.23
CA ASP A 177 18.69 -7.04 -3.08
C ASP A 177 17.69 -6.49 -2.04
N PHE A 178 16.51 -7.11 -1.92
CA PHE A 178 15.50 -6.71 -0.94
C PHE A 178 14.57 -7.88 -0.56
N THR A 179 13.81 -7.68 0.52
CA THR A 179 12.74 -8.59 0.94
C THR A 179 11.38 -7.89 0.87
N VAL A 180 10.35 -8.66 0.50
CA VAL A 180 8.95 -8.28 0.76
C VAL A 180 8.48 -9.12 1.93
N LYS A 181 8.17 -8.46 3.05
CA LYS A 181 7.72 -9.10 4.29
C LYS A 181 6.25 -8.80 4.52
N ILE A 182 5.42 -9.84 4.61
CA ILE A 182 4.04 -9.68 5.07
C ILE A 182 4.03 -10.00 6.56
N ALA A 183 3.61 -9.03 7.37
CA ALA A 183 3.67 -9.13 8.81
C ALA A 183 2.41 -8.56 9.48
N SER A 184 2.14 -9.02 10.70
CA SER A 184 1.07 -8.50 11.54
C SER A 184 1.25 -7.00 11.80
N PRO A 185 0.15 -6.26 12.07
CA PRO A 185 0.21 -4.83 12.39
C PRO A 185 1.28 -4.49 13.43
N ALA A 186 1.32 -5.22 14.57
CA ALA A 186 2.29 -4.98 15.63
C ALA A 186 3.75 -5.21 15.21
N THR A 187 4.01 -6.17 14.32
CA THR A 187 5.36 -6.42 13.81
C THR A 187 5.77 -5.35 12.80
N VAL A 188 4.85 -4.87 11.96
CA VAL A 188 5.08 -3.74 11.05
C VAL A 188 5.43 -2.49 11.87
N ASP A 189 4.60 -2.11 12.86
CA ASP A 189 4.86 -0.97 13.74
C ASP A 189 6.24 -1.05 14.39
N ARG A 190 6.61 -2.21 14.91
CA ARG A 190 7.90 -2.41 15.55
C ARG A 190 9.08 -2.24 14.58
N ILE A 191 9.00 -2.80 13.37
CA ILE A 191 10.10 -2.73 12.39
C ILE A 191 10.21 -1.32 11.80
N CYS A 192 9.10 -0.73 11.38
CA CYS A 192 9.05 0.61 10.79
C CYS A 192 9.37 1.68 11.84
N GLY A 193 8.85 1.51 13.07
CA GLY A 193 9.10 2.40 14.21
C GLY A 193 10.57 2.46 14.62
N ALA A 194 11.33 1.37 14.48
CA ALA A 194 12.78 1.38 14.69
C ALA A 194 13.52 2.32 13.71
N SER A 195 12.89 2.71 12.62
CA SER A 195 13.39 3.69 11.64
C SER A 195 12.69 5.05 11.74
N GLY A 196 11.91 5.28 12.78
CA GLY A 196 11.20 6.55 13.03
C GLY A 196 9.90 6.71 12.24
N LEU A 197 9.36 5.64 11.64
CA LEU A 197 8.10 5.67 10.90
C LEU A 197 6.96 5.14 11.78
N ASP A 198 5.94 5.94 11.97
CA ASP A 198 4.73 5.52 12.69
C ASP A 198 3.71 4.97 11.68
N THR A 199 3.40 3.69 11.79
CA THR A 199 2.45 2.99 10.91
C THR A 199 1.07 2.81 11.55
N HIS A 200 0.92 3.12 12.84
CA HIS A 200 -0.35 3.05 13.60
C HIS A 200 -1.11 1.72 13.45
N GLY A 201 -0.43 0.61 13.14
CA GLY A 201 -1.06 -0.68 12.83
C GLY A 201 -1.84 -0.70 11.53
N GLU A 202 -1.73 0.32 10.68
CA GLU A 202 -2.60 0.53 9.54
C GLU A 202 -1.90 0.56 8.17
N VAL A 203 -0.68 1.07 8.11
CA VAL A 203 0.00 1.29 6.82
C VAL A 203 1.19 0.35 6.63
N ASN A 204 1.69 0.33 5.41
CA ASN A 204 2.90 -0.38 5.00
C ASN A 204 4.09 0.55 5.12
N CYS A 205 5.31 0.06 4.96
CA CYS A 205 6.50 0.91 4.88
C CYS A 205 7.65 0.26 4.10
N ASN A 206 8.59 1.09 3.65
CA ASN A 206 9.85 0.65 3.09
C ASN A 206 10.99 1.16 3.98
N VAL A 207 11.77 0.26 4.57
CA VAL A 207 12.89 0.59 5.47
C VAL A 207 14.12 -0.27 5.15
N GLY A 208 15.25 0.37 4.95
CA GLY A 208 16.49 -0.31 4.56
C GLY A 208 16.31 -1.11 3.26
N ASN A 209 16.47 -2.43 3.32
CA ASN A 209 16.20 -3.33 2.20
C ASN A 209 14.91 -4.16 2.38
N GLN A 210 13.97 -3.68 3.20
CA GLN A 210 12.74 -4.40 3.51
C GLN A 210 11.51 -3.57 3.09
N VAL A 211 10.65 -4.19 2.30
CA VAL A 211 9.29 -3.77 2.01
C VAL A 211 8.40 -4.47 3.03
N LEU A 212 7.78 -3.73 3.93
CA LEU A 212 6.88 -4.23 4.96
C LEU A 212 5.42 -4.05 4.53
N VAL A 213 4.71 -5.16 4.40
CA VAL A 213 3.29 -5.22 4.06
C VAL A 213 2.50 -5.60 5.30
N ASN A 214 1.55 -4.77 5.69
CA ASN A 214 0.67 -5.02 6.81
C ASN A 214 -0.36 -6.11 6.44
N SER A 215 -0.38 -7.22 7.18
CA SER A 215 -1.26 -8.36 6.92
C SER A 215 -2.75 -8.01 6.99
N LYS A 216 -3.14 -7.08 7.87
CA LYS A 216 -4.50 -6.55 7.91
C LYS A 216 -4.90 -5.96 6.55
N ARG A 217 -4.03 -5.15 5.97
CA ARG A 217 -4.27 -4.52 4.66
C ARG A 217 -4.21 -5.51 3.51
N TRP A 218 -3.33 -6.49 3.60
CA TRP A 218 -3.28 -7.59 2.65
C TRP A 218 -4.59 -8.39 2.61
N ASN A 219 -5.22 -8.59 3.79
CA ASN A 219 -6.44 -9.37 3.92
C ASN A 219 -7.72 -8.58 3.63
N THR A 220 -7.76 -7.29 4.01
CA THR A 220 -9.02 -6.52 3.98
C THR A 220 -9.03 -5.34 3.02
N GLY A 221 -7.89 -4.97 2.43
CA GLY A 221 -7.79 -3.75 1.64
C GLY A 221 -7.85 -2.49 2.49
N SER A 222 -8.33 -1.41 1.92
CA SER A 222 -8.55 -0.12 2.58
C SER A 222 -9.96 0.39 2.27
N PRO A 223 -10.66 0.99 3.23
CA PRO A 223 -11.96 1.64 2.98
C PRO A 223 -11.90 2.76 1.93
N GLN A 224 -10.72 3.33 1.70
CA GLN A 224 -10.49 4.39 0.72
C GLN A 224 -10.28 3.86 -0.72
N PHE A 225 -10.11 2.54 -0.89
CA PHE A 225 -9.88 1.92 -2.18
C PHE A 225 -11.07 1.03 -2.54
N SER A 226 -11.94 1.50 -3.41
CA SER A 226 -13.19 0.82 -3.79
C SER A 226 -13.01 -0.31 -4.82
N GLY A 227 -11.78 -0.60 -5.25
CA GLY A 227 -11.46 -1.68 -6.19
C GLY A 227 -11.42 -3.08 -5.54
N PRO A 228 -11.24 -4.13 -6.36
CA PRO A 228 -11.03 -5.49 -5.88
C PRO A 228 -9.83 -5.61 -4.94
N LEU A 229 -9.86 -6.57 -4.00
CA LEU A 229 -8.78 -6.78 -3.03
C LEU A 229 -7.42 -7.05 -3.71
N ASP A 230 -7.41 -7.79 -4.82
CA ASP A 230 -6.17 -8.08 -5.54
C ASP A 230 -5.57 -6.83 -6.19
N GLU A 231 -6.40 -5.89 -6.68
CA GLU A 231 -5.92 -4.57 -7.13
C GLU A 231 -5.34 -3.76 -5.96
N TYR A 232 -5.96 -3.82 -4.78
CA TYR A 232 -5.37 -3.17 -3.61
C TYR A 232 -4.02 -3.80 -3.20
N ARG A 233 -3.89 -5.13 -3.25
CA ARG A 233 -2.61 -5.81 -3.02
C ARG A 233 -1.55 -5.39 -4.04
N ALA A 234 -1.94 -5.28 -5.32
CA ALA A 234 -1.06 -4.74 -6.36
C ALA A 234 -0.63 -3.30 -6.06
N LEU A 235 -1.55 -2.44 -5.58
CA LEU A 235 -1.23 -1.08 -5.16
C LEU A 235 -0.14 -1.06 -4.08
N ILE A 236 -0.32 -1.83 -2.99
CA ILE A 236 0.67 -1.83 -1.89
C ILE A 236 2.05 -2.27 -2.40
N ILE A 237 2.10 -3.33 -3.20
CA ILE A 237 3.37 -3.82 -3.75
C ILE A 237 3.99 -2.79 -4.68
N ASN A 238 3.23 -2.20 -5.60
CA ASN A 238 3.75 -1.17 -6.51
C ASN A 238 4.20 0.07 -5.76
N HIS A 239 3.48 0.51 -4.72
CA HIS A 239 3.84 1.67 -3.91
C HIS A 239 5.18 1.44 -3.18
N GLU A 240 5.28 0.37 -2.41
CA GLU A 240 6.45 0.10 -1.58
C GLU A 240 7.68 -0.28 -2.42
N VAL A 241 7.49 -1.05 -3.51
CA VAL A 241 8.57 -1.33 -4.46
C VAL A 241 8.96 -0.08 -5.25
N GLY A 242 8.02 0.82 -5.53
CA GLY A 242 8.29 2.14 -6.11
C GLY A 242 9.31 2.92 -5.29
N HIS A 243 9.14 3.00 -3.96
CA HIS A 243 10.14 3.57 -3.06
C HIS A 243 11.48 2.84 -3.16
N ARG A 244 11.45 1.51 -3.26
CA ARG A 244 12.66 0.69 -3.37
C ARG A 244 13.49 0.96 -4.62
N ILE A 245 12.84 1.41 -5.70
CA ILE A 245 13.52 1.77 -6.96
C ILE A 245 13.70 3.27 -7.15
N GLY A 246 13.39 4.08 -6.12
CA GLY A 246 13.73 5.51 -6.06
C GLY A 246 12.59 6.49 -6.36
N HIS A 247 11.33 6.05 -6.39
CA HIS A 247 10.18 6.93 -6.52
C HIS A 247 9.79 7.53 -5.17
N GLY A 248 9.55 8.85 -5.15
CA GLY A 248 8.96 9.58 -4.02
C GLY A 248 7.44 9.55 -4.06
N HIS A 249 6.80 10.10 -3.02
CA HIS A 249 5.35 10.24 -3.00
C HIS A 249 4.84 11.22 -4.06
N GLU A 250 3.65 10.93 -4.54
CA GLU A 250 2.88 11.78 -5.46
C GLU A 250 1.48 12.04 -4.89
N THR A 251 0.79 13.04 -5.40
CA THR A 251 -0.61 13.31 -5.06
C THR A 251 -1.50 13.26 -6.30
N CYS A 252 -2.82 13.33 -6.10
CA CYS A 252 -3.80 13.30 -7.18
C CYS A 252 -3.52 14.41 -8.22
N PRO A 253 -3.42 14.10 -9.53
CA PRO A 253 -3.22 15.09 -10.58
C PRO A 253 -4.49 15.88 -10.92
N GLY A 254 -5.66 15.46 -10.44
CA GLY A 254 -6.93 16.14 -10.63
C GLY A 254 -8.13 15.19 -10.55
N PRO A 255 -9.33 15.73 -10.30
CA PRO A 255 -10.55 14.93 -10.14
C PRO A 255 -10.83 14.01 -11.33
N GLY A 256 -11.29 12.78 -11.06
CA GLY A 256 -11.63 11.77 -12.06
C GLY A 256 -10.43 11.18 -12.80
N LYS A 257 -9.19 11.53 -12.41
CA LYS A 257 -7.98 10.91 -12.96
C LYS A 257 -7.59 9.70 -12.12
N PRO A 258 -6.92 8.69 -12.71
CA PRO A 258 -6.34 7.59 -11.92
C PRO A 258 -5.36 8.14 -10.88
N ALA A 259 -5.46 7.68 -9.64
CA ALA A 259 -4.49 8.02 -8.61
C ALA A 259 -3.11 7.42 -8.97
N PRO A 260 -2.01 8.17 -8.82
CA PRO A 260 -0.67 7.61 -8.99
C PRO A 260 -0.43 6.41 -8.05
N ALA A 261 0.28 5.38 -8.51
CA ALA A 261 0.66 4.28 -7.62
C ALA A 261 1.50 4.77 -6.42
N MET A 262 2.25 5.87 -6.58
CA MET A 262 3.02 6.50 -5.51
C MET A 262 2.19 7.44 -4.62
N MET A 263 0.89 7.55 -4.83
CA MET A 263 -0.01 8.26 -3.92
C MET A 263 -0.35 7.39 -2.71
N GLN A 264 -0.29 7.97 -1.51
CA GLN A 264 -0.74 7.31 -0.28
C GLN A 264 -2.28 7.22 -0.24
N GLN A 265 -2.84 6.36 -1.10
CA GLN A 265 -4.29 6.25 -1.32
C GLN A 265 -5.06 5.80 -0.06
N ILE A 266 -4.38 5.21 0.92
CA ILE A 266 -4.96 4.82 2.20
C ILE A 266 -5.49 6.02 3.00
N TYR A 267 -4.97 7.23 2.78
CA TYR A 267 -5.41 8.47 3.43
C TYR A 267 -6.46 9.24 2.60
N GLY A 268 -6.97 8.64 1.53
CA GLY A 268 -7.98 9.22 0.66
C GLY A 268 -7.45 9.57 -0.73
N LEU A 269 -8.38 9.69 -1.67
CA LEU A 269 -8.08 9.80 -3.10
C LEU A 269 -8.03 11.24 -3.62
N LYS A 270 -8.41 12.23 -2.81
CA LYS A 270 -8.39 13.66 -3.18
C LYS A 270 -9.08 13.96 -4.54
N GLY A 271 -10.16 13.21 -4.82
CA GLY A 271 -10.92 13.33 -6.06
C GLY A 271 -10.44 12.46 -7.22
N CYS A 272 -9.32 11.76 -7.08
CA CYS A 272 -8.88 10.75 -8.04
C CYS A 272 -9.71 9.46 -7.95
N GLU A 273 -9.65 8.65 -8.99
CA GLU A 273 -10.12 7.27 -8.99
C GLU A 273 -9.05 6.33 -8.42
N PRO A 274 -9.43 5.27 -7.67
CA PRO A 274 -8.46 4.31 -7.15
C PRO A 274 -7.71 3.62 -8.30
N ASN A 275 -6.40 3.47 -8.14
CA ASN A 275 -5.56 2.82 -9.15
C ASN A 275 -4.34 2.16 -8.51
N ALA A 276 -4.04 0.93 -8.94
CA ALA A 276 -2.96 0.13 -8.41
C ALA A 276 -1.64 0.24 -9.19
N TRP A 277 -1.67 0.78 -10.38
CA TRP A 277 -0.62 0.58 -11.36
C TRP A 277 0.12 1.87 -11.71
N PRO A 278 1.47 1.81 -11.81
CA PRO A 278 2.24 2.97 -12.27
C PRO A 278 2.02 3.32 -13.73
N TYR A 279 1.59 2.37 -14.55
CA TYR A 279 1.33 2.58 -15.98
C TYR A 279 -0.08 2.15 -16.35
N SER A 280 -0.67 2.86 -17.29
CA SER A 280 -1.94 2.47 -17.91
C SER A 280 -1.75 1.28 -18.87
N GLU A 281 -2.85 0.70 -19.35
CA GLU A 281 -2.86 -0.41 -20.31
C GLU A 281 -2.08 -0.12 -21.60
N ASN A 282 -2.04 1.15 -22.01
CA ASN A 282 -1.29 1.59 -23.20
C ASN A 282 0.16 2.01 -22.91
N GLY A 283 0.64 1.80 -21.66
CA GLY A 283 2.01 2.10 -21.26
C GLY A 283 2.31 3.57 -20.92
N THR A 284 1.28 4.39 -20.71
CA THR A 284 1.46 5.77 -20.21
C THR A 284 1.69 5.76 -18.72
N TYR A 285 2.75 6.43 -18.24
CA TYR A 285 3.00 6.59 -16.79
C TYR A 285 1.92 7.46 -16.15
N LEU A 286 1.32 6.93 -15.08
CA LEU A 286 0.24 7.58 -14.33
C LEU A 286 0.85 8.35 -13.15
N SER A 287 1.29 9.57 -13.39
CA SER A 287 1.96 10.41 -12.41
C SER A 287 1.05 11.51 -11.87
N GLY A 288 1.48 12.09 -10.75
CA GLY A 288 0.92 13.29 -10.15
C GLY A 288 2.00 14.24 -9.64
N PRO A 289 1.63 15.40 -9.08
CA PRO A 289 2.57 16.30 -8.44
C PRO A 289 3.31 15.59 -7.30
N SER A 290 4.63 15.80 -7.22
CA SER A 290 5.44 15.27 -6.11
C SER A 290 5.05 15.93 -4.79
N VAL A 291 5.07 15.15 -3.71
CA VAL A 291 4.86 15.62 -2.33
C VAL A 291 5.95 15.04 -1.43
N PRO A 292 6.22 15.68 -0.28
CA PRO A 292 7.16 15.16 0.72
C PRO A 292 6.87 13.74 1.19
#